data_2dfd3a12f098c8b1b1d12321ac92d388
#
_entry.id   2dfd3a12f098c8b1b1d12321ac92d388
#
_cell.length_a   1.000
_cell.length_b   1.000
_cell.length_c   1.000
_cell.angle_alpha   90.00
_cell.angle_beta   90.00
_cell.angle_gamma   90.00
#
_symmetry.space_group_name_H-M   'P 1'
#
loop_
_entity.id
_entity.type
_entity.pdbx_description
1 polymer ?
#
loop_
_entity_poly.entity_id
_entity_poly.type
_entity_poly.pdbx_seq_one_letter_code
_entity_poly.pdbx_strand_id
1 'polypeptide(L)'
;AFAPGASTHPGMVYAVQHPFTGSLIYPTNGRHWAFGQEQVLEIMLGWGNYELRQIGDDKRRAEICGVSVDDVRHDVMAIMLTDTIDVARKKALQIYDRGKWTLLCFSNRGKSGIRRITYLDGVGGRLPTNYWSFEEVGHTDEAAKTLKSIFNNKSPFDTPKPSRLIERILTIAGN
;
A
#
# COMPACT_ATOMS: atom_id res chain seq x y z
N ALA A 1 -0.41 5.85 -2.83
CA ALA A 1 -1.68 6.59 -2.89
C ALA A 1 -2.15 6.79 -4.35
N PHE A 2 -1.23 6.80 -5.33
CA PHE A 2 -1.52 7.10 -6.73
C PHE A 2 -1.19 5.92 -7.66
N ALA A 3 -2.00 5.75 -8.73
CA ALA A 3 -1.83 4.76 -9.78
C ALA A 3 -1.59 5.44 -11.14
N PRO A 4 -0.96 4.80 -12.13
CA PRO A 4 -0.78 5.34 -13.48
C PRO A 4 -2.08 5.33 -14.28
N GLY A 5 -2.20 6.16 -15.33
CA GLY A 5 -3.35 6.17 -16.25
C GLY A 5 -4.39 7.24 -15.94
N ALA A 6 -3.98 8.47 -15.65
CA ALA A 6 -4.89 9.60 -15.40
C ALA A 6 -5.86 9.86 -16.58
N SER A 7 -5.40 9.73 -17.82
CA SER A 7 -6.23 9.95 -19.03
C SER A 7 -7.35 8.91 -19.18
N THR A 8 -7.15 7.68 -18.72
CA THR A 8 -8.15 6.61 -18.76
C THR A 8 -9.06 6.58 -17.52
N HIS A 9 -8.67 7.31 -16.46
CA HIS A 9 -9.42 7.40 -15.19
C HIS A 9 -9.61 8.86 -14.75
N PRO A 10 -10.17 9.74 -15.61
CA PRO A 10 -10.24 11.18 -15.31
C PRO A 10 -11.13 11.49 -14.09
N GLY A 11 -12.12 10.66 -13.78
CA GLY A 11 -12.95 10.77 -12.57
C GLY A 11 -12.21 10.49 -11.26
N MET A 12 -11.00 9.93 -11.33
CA MET A 12 -10.14 9.68 -10.16
C MET A 12 -9.00 10.70 -10.05
N VAL A 13 -9.09 11.83 -10.77
CA VAL A 13 -8.17 12.96 -10.67
C VAL A 13 -8.91 14.13 -10.02
N TYR A 14 -8.77 14.29 -8.73
CA TYR A 14 -9.43 15.32 -7.92
C TYR A 14 -8.50 15.83 -6.83
N ALA A 15 -8.81 17.01 -6.28
CA ALA A 15 -8.09 17.58 -5.15
C ALA A 15 -8.54 16.98 -3.82
N VAL A 16 -7.60 16.85 -2.89
CA VAL A 16 -7.86 16.59 -1.48
C VAL A 16 -7.18 17.67 -0.66
N GLN A 17 -7.92 18.38 0.17
CA GLN A 17 -7.34 19.41 1.02
C GLN A 17 -6.58 18.80 2.19
N HIS A 18 -5.33 19.22 2.35
CA HIS A 18 -4.41 18.69 3.36
C HIS A 18 -4.79 19.19 4.76
N PRO A 19 -5.04 18.29 5.76
CA PRO A 19 -5.58 18.70 7.06
C PRO A 19 -4.59 19.49 7.94
N PHE A 20 -3.29 19.42 7.65
CA PHE A 20 -2.27 20.14 8.42
C PHE A 20 -1.89 21.49 7.80
N THR A 21 -1.93 21.62 6.48
CA THR A 21 -1.44 22.78 5.76
C THR A 21 -2.52 23.58 5.04
N GLY A 22 -3.66 22.96 4.75
CA GLY A 22 -4.73 23.53 3.95
C GLY A 22 -4.46 23.52 2.43
N SER A 23 -3.26 23.09 2.00
CA SER A 23 -2.92 23.01 0.58
C SER A 23 -3.70 21.90 -0.14
N LEU A 24 -3.92 22.06 -1.44
CA LEU A 24 -4.55 21.05 -2.26
C LEU A 24 -3.53 20.00 -2.71
N ILE A 25 -3.86 18.73 -2.47
CA ILE A 25 -3.08 17.57 -2.91
C ILE A 25 -3.75 17.02 -4.16
N TYR A 26 -2.98 16.89 -5.23
CA TYR A 26 -3.38 16.21 -6.46
C TYR A 26 -2.50 15.00 -6.72
N PRO A 27 -2.97 14.05 -7.53
CA PRO A 27 -2.08 13.08 -8.15
C PRO A 27 -1.00 13.79 -8.99
N THR A 28 0.16 13.18 -9.11
CA THR A 28 1.19 13.69 -10.03
C THR A 28 0.77 13.50 -11.48
N ASN A 29 1.32 14.29 -12.39
CA ASN A 29 0.97 14.24 -13.81
C ASN A 29 1.01 12.79 -14.36
N GLY A 30 0.00 12.42 -15.14
CA GLY A 30 -0.20 11.07 -15.66
C GLY A 30 -0.70 10.04 -14.66
N ARG A 31 -0.96 10.44 -13.41
CA ARG A 31 -1.46 9.53 -12.35
C ARG A 31 -2.85 9.95 -11.85
N HIS A 32 -3.54 9.00 -11.24
CA HIS A 32 -4.82 9.21 -10.57
C HIS A 32 -4.77 8.64 -9.13
N TRP A 33 -5.76 8.95 -8.30
CA TRP A 33 -5.91 8.31 -7.00
C TRP A 33 -6.11 6.81 -7.17
N ALA A 34 -5.49 6.00 -6.31
CA ALA A 34 -5.66 4.54 -6.32
C ALA A 34 -7.01 4.08 -5.75
N PHE A 35 -7.82 5.00 -5.28
CA PHE A 35 -9.14 4.77 -4.68
C PHE A 35 -10.15 5.73 -5.28
N GLY A 36 -11.41 5.30 -5.38
CA GLY A 36 -12.53 6.14 -5.79
C GLY A 36 -12.76 7.32 -4.84
N GLN A 37 -13.43 8.35 -5.33
CA GLN A 37 -13.63 9.61 -4.58
C GLN A 37 -14.38 9.39 -3.26
N GLU A 38 -15.44 8.59 -3.26
CA GLU A 38 -16.21 8.27 -2.05
C GLU A 38 -15.34 7.58 -1.00
N GLN A 39 -14.52 6.61 -1.44
CA GLN A 39 -13.62 5.90 -0.54
C GLN A 39 -12.54 6.81 0.03
N VAL A 40 -11.99 7.76 -0.77
CA VAL A 40 -11.02 8.73 -0.24
C VAL A 40 -11.70 9.72 0.69
N LEU A 41 -12.94 10.13 0.43
CA LEU A 41 -13.70 10.96 1.36
C LEU A 41 -13.88 10.25 2.71
N GLU A 42 -14.27 9.00 2.71
CA GLU A 42 -14.43 8.19 3.92
C GLU A 42 -13.11 8.06 4.71
N ILE A 43 -12.00 7.82 4.01
CA ILE A 43 -10.66 7.81 4.59
C ILE A 43 -10.30 9.16 5.21
N MET A 44 -10.63 10.28 4.53
CA MET A 44 -10.31 11.63 4.99
C MET A 44 -11.17 12.08 6.17
N LEU A 45 -12.41 11.59 6.29
CA LEU A 45 -13.24 11.78 7.48
C LEU A 45 -12.58 11.23 8.76
N GLY A 46 -11.68 10.27 8.65
CA GLY A 46 -10.83 9.83 9.76
C GLY A 46 -9.74 10.81 10.17
N TRP A 47 -9.49 11.89 9.41
CA TRP A 47 -8.50 12.93 9.70
C TRP A 47 -9.11 14.29 10.09
N GLY A 48 -10.39 14.50 9.77
CA GLY A 48 -11.08 15.76 10.01
C GLY A 48 -12.49 15.75 9.46
N ASN A 49 -13.14 16.91 9.39
CA ASN A 49 -14.43 17.06 8.78
C ASN A 49 -14.25 17.48 7.32
N TYR A 50 -14.78 16.67 6.39
CA TYR A 50 -14.63 16.86 4.95
C TYR A 50 -15.97 16.78 4.24
N GLU A 51 -16.07 17.45 3.11
CA GLU A 51 -17.19 17.40 2.18
C GLU A 51 -16.71 17.41 0.73
N LEU A 52 -17.58 17.04 -0.19
CA LEU A 52 -17.35 17.23 -1.63
C LEU A 52 -17.74 18.65 -2.02
N ARG A 53 -16.84 19.35 -2.72
CA ARG A 53 -17.06 20.74 -3.14
C ARG A 53 -16.49 20.98 -4.53
N GLN A 54 -17.25 21.68 -5.38
CA GLN A 54 -16.75 22.15 -6.65
C GLN A 54 -15.81 23.36 -6.43
N ILE A 55 -14.60 23.31 -6.98
CA ILE A 55 -13.59 24.34 -6.78
C ILE A 55 -13.06 24.97 -8.09
N GLY A 56 -13.57 24.53 -9.24
CA GLY A 56 -13.20 25.09 -10.54
C GLY A 56 -11.73 24.80 -10.95
N ASP A 57 -11.23 23.61 -10.64
CA ASP A 57 -9.84 23.18 -10.85
C ASP A 57 -9.60 22.44 -12.17
N ASP A 58 -10.51 22.59 -13.15
CA ASP A 58 -10.50 21.87 -14.43
C ASP A 58 -9.15 22.00 -15.17
N LYS A 59 -8.54 23.19 -15.17
CA LYS A 59 -7.22 23.40 -15.77
C LYS A 59 -6.16 22.50 -15.16
N ARG A 60 -6.12 22.40 -13.83
CA ARG A 60 -5.16 21.56 -13.14
C ARG A 60 -5.39 20.07 -13.40
N ARG A 61 -6.65 19.66 -13.43
CA ARG A 61 -7.02 18.25 -13.72
C ARG A 61 -6.72 17.89 -15.18
N ALA A 62 -6.94 18.81 -16.12
CA ALA A 62 -6.56 18.66 -17.53
C ALA A 62 -5.06 18.44 -17.70
N GLU A 63 -4.21 19.26 -17.04
CA GLU A 63 -2.76 19.07 -17.02
C GLU A 63 -2.36 17.68 -16.52
N ILE A 64 -2.97 17.21 -15.41
CA ILE A 64 -2.67 15.92 -14.83
C ILE A 64 -3.09 14.78 -15.75
N CYS A 65 -4.25 14.90 -16.40
CA CYS A 65 -4.76 13.91 -17.35
C CYS A 65 -4.02 13.96 -18.70
N GLY A 66 -3.34 15.04 -19.04
CA GLY A 66 -2.72 15.26 -20.35
C GLY A 66 -3.74 15.44 -21.47
N VAL A 67 -4.87 16.10 -21.19
CA VAL A 67 -5.98 16.37 -22.11
C VAL A 67 -6.25 17.88 -22.18
N SER A 68 -7.11 18.33 -23.12
CA SER A 68 -7.58 19.71 -23.14
C SER A 68 -8.54 19.99 -21.98
N VAL A 69 -8.73 21.27 -21.63
CA VAL A 69 -9.66 21.65 -20.55
C VAL A 69 -11.11 21.30 -20.93
N ASP A 70 -11.43 21.34 -22.21
CA ASP A 70 -12.77 21.03 -22.72
C ASP A 70 -13.09 19.51 -22.67
N ASP A 71 -12.04 18.66 -22.61
CA ASP A 71 -12.14 17.21 -22.55
C ASP A 71 -12.12 16.66 -21.12
N VAL A 72 -11.92 17.53 -20.11
CA VAL A 72 -11.89 17.08 -18.72
C VAL A 72 -13.32 16.87 -18.18
N ARG A 73 -13.51 15.92 -17.31
CA ARG A 73 -14.80 15.72 -16.60
C ARG A 73 -15.10 16.89 -15.66
N HIS A 74 -16.16 17.63 -15.90
CA HIS A 74 -16.56 18.79 -15.08
C HIS A 74 -17.36 18.43 -13.82
N ASP A 75 -17.85 17.19 -13.72
CA ASP A 75 -18.65 16.68 -12.59
C ASP A 75 -17.81 16.17 -11.40
N VAL A 76 -16.48 16.25 -11.49
CA VAL A 76 -15.58 15.77 -10.42
C VAL A 76 -15.40 16.87 -9.38
N MET A 77 -15.71 16.57 -8.13
CA MET A 77 -15.59 17.48 -6.99
C MET A 77 -14.26 17.28 -6.25
N ALA A 78 -13.83 18.28 -5.52
CA ALA A 78 -12.71 18.18 -4.59
C ALA A 78 -13.19 17.71 -3.20
N ILE A 79 -12.31 17.07 -2.44
CA ILE A 79 -12.54 16.68 -1.04
C ILE A 79 -11.96 17.81 -0.17
N MET A 80 -12.82 18.63 0.40
CA MET A 80 -12.48 19.87 1.07
C MET A 80 -12.83 19.85 2.56
N LEU A 81 -12.00 20.50 3.38
CA LEU A 81 -12.30 20.71 4.80
C LEU A 81 -13.54 21.60 4.97
N THR A 82 -14.38 21.24 5.93
CA THR A 82 -15.49 22.07 6.39
C THR A 82 -15.09 22.98 7.55
N ASP A 83 -14.07 22.57 8.31
CA ASP A 83 -13.49 23.35 9.40
C ASP A 83 -12.46 24.38 8.87
N THR A 84 -12.18 25.40 9.67
CA THR A 84 -11.00 26.25 9.43
C THR A 84 -9.72 25.44 9.56
N ILE A 85 -8.66 25.86 8.84
CA ILE A 85 -7.40 25.13 8.84
C ILE A 85 -6.78 24.95 10.23
N ASP A 86 -6.95 25.91 11.14
CA ASP A 86 -6.41 25.81 12.48
C ASP A 86 -7.14 24.76 13.33
N VAL A 87 -8.45 24.64 13.18
CA VAL A 87 -9.26 23.60 13.81
C VAL A 87 -8.91 22.23 13.22
N ALA A 88 -8.87 22.12 11.89
CA ALA A 88 -8.51 20.88 11.20
C ALA A 88 -7.12 20.39 11.60
N ARG A 89 -6.12 21.30 11.65
CA ARG A 89 -4.74 20.98 12.07
C ARG A 89 -4.68 20.45 13.49
N LYS A 90 -5.39 21.05 14.44
CA LYS A 90 -5.44 20.57 15.83
C LYS A 90 -6.01 19.15 15.91
N LYS A 91 -7.12 18.89 15.22
CA LYS A 91 -7.73 17.55 15.12
C LYS A 91 -6.76 16.54 14.50
N ALA A 92 -6.16 16.89 13.37
CA ALA A 92 -5.23 16.01 12.66
C ALA A 92 -3.98 15.67 13.50
N LEU A 93 -3.44 16.61 14.28
CA LEU A 93 -2.34 16.35 15.20
C LEU A 93 -2.74 15.36 16.31
N GLN A 94 -3.92 15.52 16.91
CA GLN A 94 -4.42 14.58 17.91
C GLN A 94 -4.59 13.16 17.35
N ILE A 95 -5.10 13.04 16.10
CA ILE A 95 -5.25 11.76 15.43
C ILE A 95 -3.88 11.16 15.12
N TYR A 96 -2.94 11.98 14.65
CA TYR A 96 -1.57 11.55 14.36
C TYR A 96 -0.88 10.98 15.62
N ASP A 97 -0.97 11.67 16.73
CA ASP A 97 -0.31 11.31 17.99
C ASP A 97 -0.93 10.04 18.64
N ARG A 98 -2.20 9.71 18.35
CA ARG A 98 -2.81 8.43 18.73
C ARG A 98 -2.19 7.22 18.02
N GLY A 99 -1.54 7.41 16.86
CA GLY A 99 -0.85 6.34 16.11
C GLY A 99 -1.76 5.33 15.42
N LYS A 100 -3.09 5.53 15.42
CA LYS A 100 -4.05 4.67 14.71
C LYS A 100 -4.72 5.48 13.59
N TRP A 101 -4.31 5.22 12.35
CA TRP A 101 -4.70 6.00 11.20
C TRP A 101 -5.58 5.19 10.23
N THR A 102 -6.24 5.88 9.30
CA THR A 102 -6.94 5.27 8.17
C THR A 102 -5.95 4.79 7.10
N LEU A 103 -6.43 4.24 5.98
CA LEU A 103 -5.58 3.71 4.90
C LEU A 103 -4.61 4.73 4.29
N LEU A 104 -4.86 6.03 4.45
CA LEU A 104 -3.95 7.09 4.02
C LEU A 104 -3.43 7.83 5.24
N CYS A 105 -2.13 8.06 5.29
CA CYS A 105 -1.50 8.84 6.36
C CYS A 105 -0.67 9.99 5.80
N PHE A 106 -0.45 11.00 6.64
CA PHE A 106 0.38 12.16 6.35
C PHE A 106 1.71 12.01 7.10
N SER A 107 2.79 11.73 6.37
CA SER A 107 4.10 11.47 6.97
C SER A 107 4.64 12.70 7.70
N ASN A 108 5.46 12.46 8.73
CA ASN A 108 6.17 13.50 9.46
C ASN A 108 5.24 14.63 9.98
N ARG A 109 4.13 14.25 10.64
CA ARG A 109 3.13 15.19 11.18
C ARG A 109 2.61 16.19 10.12
N GLY A 110 2.36 15.70 8.91
CA GLY A 110 1.86 16.51 7.81
C GLY A 110 2.90 17.36 7.07
N LYS A 111 4.20 17.25 7.42
CA LYS A 111 5.29 17.96 6.71
C LYS A 111 5.71 17.27 5.43
N SER A 112 5.31 16.02 5.23
CA SER A 112 5.61 15.20 4.06
C SER A 112 4.32 14.73 3.39
N GLY A 113 4.41 14.25 2.14
CA GLY A 113 3.25 13.86 1.35
C GLY A 113 2.41 12.73 1.93
N ILE A 114 1.25 12.54 1.31
CA ILE A 114 0.29 11.50 1.63
C ILE A 114 0.82 10.12 1.21
N ARG A 115 0.67 9.11 2.07
CA ARG A 115 1.08 7.73 1.84
C ARG A 115 -0.04 6.76 2.16
N ARG A 116 -0.09 5.66 1.43
CA ARG A 116 -0.89 4.51 1.80
C ARG A 116 -0.16 3.72 2.89
N ILE A 117 -0.90 3.29 3.90
CA ILE A 117 -0.42 2.38 4.95
C ILE A 117 -1.16 1.05 4.87
N THR A 118 -0.53 0.02 5.40
CA THR A 118 -1.12 -1.30 5.60
C THR A 118 -0.71 -1.75 7.00
N TYR A 119 -1.67 -2.13 7.82
CA TYR A 119 -1.40 -2.69 9.14
C TYR A 119 -1.01 -4.16 9.01
N LEU A 120 -0.03 -4.60 9.80
CA LEU A 120 0.49 -5.99 9.75
C LEU A 120 -0.58 -7.02 10.08
N ASP A 121 -1.50 -6.70 10.98
CA ASP A 121 -2.61 -7.58 11.37
C ASP A 121 -3.54 -7.96 10.20
N GLY A 122 -3.56 -7.13 9.14
CA GLY A 122 -4.35 -7.37 7.94
C GLY A 122 -3.54 -7.94 6.76
N VAL A 123 -2.25 -8.19 6.95
CA VAL A 123 -1.39 -8.74 5.89
C VAL A 123 -1.34 -10.24 6.05
N GLY A 124 -1.93 -10.97 5.11
CA GLY A 124 -1.73 -12.41 4.99
C GLY A 124 -0.23 -12.73 4.87
N GLY A 125 0.19 -13.88 5.38
CA GLY A 125 1.56 -14.33 5.30
C GLY A 125 2.13 -14.25 3.87
N ARG A 126 3.45 -14.11 3.73
CA ARG A 126 4.10 -14.18 2.44
C ARG A 126 3.99 -15.60 1.90
N LEU A 127 3.49 -15.76 0.68
CA LEU A 127 3.50 -17.06 0.00
C LEU A 127 4.94 -17.56 -0.08
N PRO A 128 5.20 -18.85 0.22
CA PRO A 128 6.49 -19.46 0.03
C PRO A 128 6.95 -19.30 -1.43
N THR A 129 8.24 -19.05 -1.63
CA THR A 129 8.79 -19.06 -2.98
C THR A 129 8.82 -20.49 -3.52
N ASN A 130 8.67 -20.65 -4.82
CA ASN A 130 8.80 -21.95 -5.50
C ASN A 130 10.26 -22.37 -5.74
N TYR A 131 11.23 -21.57 -5.27
CA TYR A 131 12.65 -21.84 -5.31
C TYR A 131 13.24 -21.75 -3.91
N TRP A 132 13.97 -22.80 -3.51
CA TRP A 132 14.75 -22.86 -2.29
C TRP A 132 16.18 -23.25 -2.63
N SER A 133 17.13 -22.48 -2.18
CA SER A 133 18.54 -22.73 -2.46
C SER A 133 19.06 -23.93 -1.64
N PHE A 134 20.12 -24.57 -2.10
CA PHE A 134 20.70 -25.70 -1.38
C PHE A 134 21.33 -25.26 -0.03
N GLU A 135 21.74 -24.01 0.10
CA GLU A 135 22.20 -23.44 1.38
C GLU A 135 21.10 -23.42 2.43
N GLU A 136 19.84 -23.18 2.00
CA GLU A 136 18.67 -23.15 2.89
C GLU A 136 18.21 -24.56 3.25
N VAL A 137 18.03 -25.42 2.25
CA VAL A 137 17.34 -26.71 2.42
C VAL A 137 18.24 -27.93 2.31
N GLY A 138 19.54 -27.77 2.07
CA GLY A 138 20.50 -28.86 1.92
C GLY A 138 20.47 -29.50 0.53
N HIS A 139 21.34 -30.46 0.32
CA HIS A 139 21.45 -31.23 -0.91
C HIS A 139 21.61 -32.73 -0.63
N THR A 140 21.55 -33.56 -1.68
CA THR A 140 21.55 -35.04 -1.60
C THR A 140 22.82 -35.60 -0.94
N ASP A 141 24.00 -34.98 -1.14
CA ASP A 141 25.25 -35.44 -0.51
C ASP A 141 25.25 -35.27 1.01
N GLU A 142 24.65 -34.18 1.53
CA GLU A 142 24.46 -33.96 2.96
C GLU A 142 23.57 -35.07 3.54
N ALA A 143 22.45 -35.32 2.87
CA ALA A 143 21.52 -36.38 3.26
C ALA A 143 22.19 -37.78 3.24
N ALA A 144 22.98 -38.08 2.21
CA ALA A 144 23.70 -39.35 2.11
C ALA A 144 24.74 -39.52 3.23
N LYS A 145 25.47 -38.45 3.59
CA LYS A 145 26.41 -38.47 4.73
C LYS A 145 25.68 -38.71 6.06
N THR A 146 24.54 -38.04 6.25
CA THR A 146 23.71 -38.25 7.46
C THR A 146 23.22 -39.68 7.57
N LEU A 147 22.71 -40.27 6.50
CA LEU A 147 22.28 -41.68 6.50
C LEU A 147 23.42 -42.65 6.77
N LYS A 148 24.58 -42.44 6.14
CA LYS A 148 25.76 -43.28 6.40
C LYS A 148 26.23 -43.22 7.86
N SER A 149 26.09 -42.10 8.52
CA SER A 149 26.43 -41.97 9.92
C SER A 149 25.46 -42.73 10.84
N ILE A 150 24.16 -42.82 10.46
CA ILE A 150 23.13 -43.53 11.22
C ILE A 150 23.18 -45.05 10.97
N PHE A 151 23.46 -45.47 9.71
CA PHE A 151 23.37 -46.84 9.26
C PHE A 151 24.72 -47.51 9.02
N ASN A 152 25.74 -47.23 9.85
CA ASN A 152 27.06 -47.87 9.80
C ASN A 152 27.68 -47.89 8.38
N ASN A 153 27.79 -46.71 7.77
CA ASN A 153 28.27 -46.48 6.39
C ASN A 153 27.43 -47.11 5.25
N LYS A 154 26.23 -47.60 5.55
CA LYS A 154 25.28 -48.06 4.53
C LYS A 154 24.27 -46.92 4.24
N SER A 155 23.86 -46.78 2.99
CA SER A 155 22.75 -45.91 2.63
C SER A 155 21.56 -46.80 2.22
N PRO A 156 20.46 -46.81 2.97
CA PRO A 156 19.28 -47.58 2.62
C PRO A 156 18.48 -46.96 1.43
N PHE A 157 18.86 -45.77 0.98
CA PHE A 157 18.19 -45.05 -0.09
C PHE A 157 19.23 -44.57 -1.13
N ASP A 158 18.89 -44.69 -2.42
CA ASP A 158 19.76 -44.27 -3.52
C ASP A 158 19.82 -42.72 -3.63
N THR A 159 18.68 -42.03 -3.41
CA THR A 159 18.59 -40.58 -3.52
C THR A 159 17.91 -39.99 -2.28
N PRO A 160 18.59 -39.96 -1.14
CA PRO A 160 18.03 -39.42 0.10
C PRO A 160 17.75 -37.92 -0.02
N LYS A 161 16.73 -37.45 0.62
CA LYS A 161 16.40 -36.02 0.68
C LYS A 161 16.93 -35.42 1.98
N PRO A 162 17.47 -34.17 1.97
CA PRO A 162 17.95 -33.50 3.15
C PRO A 162 16.82 -33.31 4.19
N SER A 163 17.11 -33.50 5.46
CA SER A 163 16.16 -33.28 6.54
C SER A 163 15.61 -31.87 6.56
N ARG A 164 16.44 -30.87 6.30
CA ARG A 164 16.05 -29.47 6.22
C ARG A 164 14.99 -29.20 5.14
N LEU A 165 15.04 -29.91 4.00
CA LEU A 165 14.01 -29.84 2.96
C LEU A 165 12.67 -30.38 3.47
N ILE A 166 12.70 -31.55 4.10
CA ILE A 166 11.48 -32.17 4.66
C ILE A 166 10.88 -31.29 5.76
N GLU A 167 11.70 -30.78 6.65
CA GLU A 167 11.31 -29.88 7.74
C GLU A 167 10.66 -28.60 7.19
N ARG A 168 11.23 -28.00 6.12
CA ARG A 168 10.65 -26.85 5.42
C ARG A 168 9.29 -27.17 4.83
N ILE A 169 9.14 -28.32 4.16
CA ILE A 169 7.87 -28.76 3.57
C ILE A 169 6.82 -28.93 4.69
N LEU A 170 7.16 -29.60 5.78
CA LEU A 170 6.25 -29.82 6.89
C LEU A 170 5.82 -28.51 7.57
N THR A 171 6.74 -27.57 7.72
CA THR A 171 6.45 -26.24 8.29
C THR A 171 5.45 -25.46 7.41
N ILE A 172 5.54 -25.59 6.08
CA ILE A 172 4.65 -24.88 5.16
C ILE A 172 3.29 -25.59 5.02
N ALA A 173 3.28 -26.92 5.03
CA ALA A 173 2.08 -27.73 4.82
C ALA A 173 1.32 -28.07 6.12
N GLY A 174 1.93 -27.87 7.27
CA GLY A 174 1.38 -28.25 8.58
C GLY A 174 0.65 -27.14 9.34
N ASN A 175 0.38 -26.00 8.71
CA ASN A 175 -0.40 -24.89 9.30
C ASN A 175 -1.85 -24.97 8.91
#